data_59dc0ef3574b7cd28fc23fd0c93ef529
#
_entry.id   59dc0ef3574b7cd28fc23fd0c93ef529
#
_cell.length_a   1.000
_cell.length_b   1.000
_cell.length_c   1.000
_cell.angle_alpha   90.00
_cell.angle_beta   90.00
_cell.angle_gamma   90.00
#
_symmetry.space_group_name_H-M   'P 1'
#
loop_
_entity.id
_entity.type
_entity.pdbx_description
1 polymer ?
#
loop_
_entity_poly.entity_id
_entity_poly.type
_entity_poly.pdbx_seq_one_letter_code
_entity_poly.pdbx_strand_id
1 'polypeptide(L)'
;MSLQFLTGRSGAGKTTWLLNEIRGKLREKPDRSPIIYLVPEQMTFMSEYKLASTPGLNGTIAAQVYSFTRLAWRVLQETGGSSRTHLSSVGMNMMITKILEEKKEELKLFHRSAGKTGFIGNMEQMLIELKRYCITPEEMKSITSEKLAVEADQSLKDKLHDLEIVYGSLEQALAGKYIDSEDYLTLLAQKIPQSAYLQDAEVYIDGFYSLTPQEL
;
A
#
# COMPACT_ATOMS: atom_id res chain seq x y z
N MET A 1 19.41 -16.13 1.58
CA MET A 1 18.95 -14.75 1.37
C MET A 1 19.96 -13.83 2.04
N SER A 2 20.54 -12.85 1.34
CA SER A 2 21.46 -11.86 1.89
C SER A 2 20.82 -10.49 1.77
N LEU A 3 20.91 -9.68 2.83
CA LEU A 3 20.43 -8.29 2.85
C LEU A 3 21.64 -7.37 2.93
N GLN A 4 21.71 -6.37 2.06
CA GLN A 4 22.77 -5.37 2.03
C GLN A 4 22.17 -3.97 2.18
N PHE A 5 22.78 -3.14 3.02
CA PHE A 5 22.41 -1.75 3.20
C PHE A 5 23.48 -0.84 2.61
N LEU A 6 23.07 0.02 1.68
CA LEU A 6 23.93 1.09 1.15
C LEU A 6 23.63 2.39 1.89
N THR A 7 24.50 2.77 2.80
CA THR A 7 24.30 3.95 3.65
C THR A 7 25.14 5.14 3.16
N GLY A 8 24.63 6.35 3.35
CA GLY A 8 25.31 7.59 2.98
C GLY A 8 24.38 8.80 3.03
N ARG A 9 24.95 10.00 3.08
CA ARG A 9 24.19 11.26 3.06
C ARG A 9 23.41 11.42 1.73
N SER A 10 22.45 12.33 1.72
CA SER A 10 21.81 12.76 0.46
C SER A 10 22.87 13.28 -0.51
N GLY A 11 22.76 12.94 -1.79
CA GLY A 11 23.75 13.33 -2.80
C GLY A 11 25.03 12.49 -2.85
N ALA A 12 25.24 11.52 -1.96
CA ALA A 12 26.46 10.68 -1.94
C ALA A 12 26.57 9.66 -3.10
N GLY A 13 25.63 9.68 -4.05
CA GLY A 13 25.68 8.80 -5.22
C GLY A 13 25.11 7.39 -5.02
N LYS A 14 24.33 7.13 -3.97
CA LYS A 14 23.73 5.81 -3.70
C LYS A 14 22.91 5.27 -4.88
N THR A 15 21.99 6.05 -5.40
CA THR A 15 21.18 5.70 -6.60
C THR A 15 22.08 5.42 -7.81
N THR A 16 23.11 6.22 -8.03
CA THR A 16 24.07 6.02 -9.13
C THR A 16 24.83 4.71 -9.00
N TRP A 17 25.30 4.40 -7.81
CA TRP A 17 25.97 3.13 -7.51
C TRP A 17 25.03 1.95 -7.78
N LEU A 18 23.80 2.01 -7.26
CA LEU A 18 22.80 0.97 -7.41
C LEU A 18 22.43 0.73 -8.89
N LEU A 19 22.21 1.80 -9.66
CA LEU A 19 21.95 1.69 -11.09
C LEU A 19 23.16 1.10 -11.84
N ASN A 20 24.39 1.43 -11.45
CA ASN A 20 25.58 0.85 -12.08
C ASN A 20 25.74 -0.64 -11.75
N GLU A 21 25.39 -1.05 -10.54
CA GLU A 21 25.34 -2.46 -10.14
C GLU A 21 24.35 -3.25 -11.01
N ILE A 22 23.12 -2.75 -11.13
CA ILE A 22 22.07 -3.35 -11.99
C ILE A 22 22.58 -3.43 -13.45
N ARG A 23 23.15 -2.36 -13.98
CA ARG A 23 23.69 -2.31 -15.35
C ARG A 23 24.82 -3.32 -15.57
N GLY A 24 25.73 -3.45 -14.60
CA GLY A 24 26.81 -4.44 -14.63
C GLY A 24 26.25 -5.85 -14.77
N LYS A 25 25.32 -6.21 -13.89
CA LYS A 25 24.66 -7.53 -13.91
C LYS A 25 23.92 -7.84 -15.20
N LEU A 26 23.25 -6.86 -15.77
CA LEU A 26 22.53 -7.01 -17.05
C LEU A 26 23.50 -7.21 -18.24
N ARG A 27 24.69 -6.58 -18.22
CA ARG A 27 25.70 -6.79 -19.26
C ARG A 27 26.38 -8.15 -19.15
N GLU A 28 26.63 -8.62 -17.93
CA GLU A 28 27.26 -9.93 -17.70
C GLU A 28 26.33 -11.08 -18.07
N LYS A 29 25.05 -10.98 -17.74
CA LYS A 29 24.06 -12.04 -18.01
C LYS A 29 22.68 -11.44 -18.33
N PRO A 30 22.40 -11.15 -19.60
CA PRO A 30 21.12 -10.57 -20.03
C PRO A 30 19.90 -11.41 -19.67
N ASP A 31 20.01 -12.76 -19.73
CA ASP A 31 18.93 -13.73 -19.47
C ASP A 31 18.92 -14.23 -18.02
N ARG A 32 19.32 -13.40 -17.09
CA ARG A 32 19.37 -13.74 -15.66
C ARG A 32 17.98 -13.76 -15.01
N SER A 33 17.95 -14.23 -13.76
CA SER A 33 16.79 -14.10 -12.87
C SER A 33 16.35 -12.62 -12.76
N PRO A 34 15.06 -12.37 -12.56
CA PRO A 34 14.52 -11.02 -12.55
C PRO A 34 15.22 -10.09 -11.55
N ILE A 35 15.48 -8.87 -11.96
CA ILE A 35 15.88 -7.77 -11.10
C ILE A 35 14.68 -6.84 -10.92
N ILE A 36 14.29 -6.64 -9.68
CA ILE A 36 13.23 -5.72 -9.29
C ILE A 36 13.86 -4.47 -8.71
N TYR A 37 13.66 -3.33 -9.36
CA TYR A 37 14.06 -2.04 -8.86
C TYR A 37 12.84 -1.32 -8.31
N LEU A 38 12.65 -1.38 -6.99
CA LEU A 38 11.51 -0.82 -6.28
C LEU A 38 11.80 0.62 -5.87
N VAL A 39 10.96 1.54 -6.34
CA VAL A 39 11.08 2.99 -6.10
C VAL A 39 9.71 3.59 -5.80
N PRO A 40 9.65 4.78 -5.19
CA PRO A 40 8.38 5.53 -5.05
C PRO A 40 7.69 5.74 -6.41
N GLU A 41 6.36 5.76 -6.42
CA GLU A 41 5.55 5.87 -7.66
C GLU A 41 6.01 7.01 -8.57
N GLN A 42 6.26 8.19 -8.00
CA GLN A 42 6.69 9.38 -8.75
C GLN A 42 8.09 9.23 -9.38
N MET A 43 8.89 8.26 -8.94
CA MET A 43 10.24 8.02 -9.46
C MET A 43 10.28 6.93 -10.54
N THR A 44 9.20 6.19 -10.76
CA THR A 44 9.19 5.02 -11.66
C THR A 44 9.61 5.39 -13.08
N PHE A 45 8.98 6.40 -13.68
CA PHE A 45 9.30 6.84 -15.05
C PHE A 45 10.78 7.22 -15.22
N MET A 46 11.32 8.06 -14.31
CA MET A 46 12.72 8.51 -14.42
C MET A 46 13.69 7.34 -14.20
N SER A 47 13.36 6.40 -13.37
CA SER A 47 14.18 5.22 -13.12
C SER A 47 14.16 4.24 -14.30
N GLU A 48 12.99 4.01 -14.90
CA GLU A 48 12.86 3.27 -16.16
C GLU A 48 13.68 3.92 -17.30
N TYR A 49 13.53 5.23 -17.47
CA TYR A 49 14.26 5.97 -18.50
C TYR A 49 15.78 5.85 -18.32
N LYS A 50 16.28 6.01 -17.09
CA LYS A 50 17.71 5.87 -16.79
C LYS A 50 18.25 4.48 -17.06
N LEU A 51 17.47 3.43 -16.83
CA LEU A 51 17.88 2.07 -17.15
C LEU A 51 17.78 1.81 -18.65
N ALA A 52 16.68 2.12 -19.29
CA ALA A 52 16.42 1.85 -20.71
C ALA A 52 17.37 2.64 -21.64
N SER A 53 17.71 3.89 -21.28
CA SER A 53 18.62 4.74 -22.05
C SER A 53 20.10 4.42 -21.84
N THR A 54 20.43 3.35 -21.11
CA THR A 54 21.83 2.96 -20.88
C THR A 54 22.48 2.47 -22.18
N PRO A 55 23.59 3.08 -22.61
CA PRO A 55 24.27 2.68 -23.83
C PRO A 55 24.69 1.19 -23.80
N GLY A 56 24.39 0.47 -24.87
CA GLY A 56 24.75 -0.95 -25.02
C GLY A 56 23.84 -1.96 -24.34
N LEU A 57 22.77 -1.53 -23.64
CA LEU A 57 21.76 -2.44 -23.10
C LEU A 57 20.56 -2.63 -24.04
N ASN A 58 20.26 -1.66 -24.93
CA ASN A 58 19.16 -1.68 -25.91
C ASN A 58 17.80 -2.06 -25.31
N GLY A 59 17.54 -1.70 -24.06
CA GLY A 59 16.39 -2.06 -23.28
C GLY A 59 16.70 -3.06 -22.16
N THR A 60 15.74 -3.27 -21.28
CA THR A 60 15.89 -4.18 -20.13
C THR A 60 14.68 -5.10 -20.02
N ILE A 61 14.86 -6.40 -20.26
CA ILE A 61 13.81 -7.41 -20.02
C ILE A 61 13.94 -7.96 -18.60
N ALA A 62 15.16 -8.27 -18.18
CA ALA A 62 15.42 -8.87 -16.87
C ALA A 62 15.34 -7.89 -15.69
N ALA A 63 15.54 -6.58 -15.91
CA ALA A 63 15.36 -5.58 -14.86
C ALA A 63 14.12 -4.74 -15.10
N GLN A 64 13.23 -4.71 -14.14
CA GLN A 64 11.98 -3.95 -14.20
C GLN A 64 11.84 -3.02 -13.00
N VAL A 65 11.36 -1.81 -13.28
CA VAL A 65 11.13 -0.79 -12.25
C VAL A 65 9.68 -0.84 -11.77
N TYR A 66 9.52 -0.94 -10.49
CA TYR A 66 8.21 -1.00 -9.86
C TYR A 66 8.05 0.04 -8.75
N SER A 67 6.84 0.52 -8.56
CA SER A 67 6.34 0.94 -7.26
C SER A 67 5.72 -0.25 -6.54
N PHE A 68 5.38 -0.11 -5.27
CA PHE A 68 4.66 -1.15 -4.54
C PHE A 68 3.35 -1.54 -5.24
N THR A 69 2.56 -0.57 -5.69
CA THR A 69 1.31 -0.82 -6.40
C THR A 69 1.52 -1.59 -7.70
N ARG A 70 2.49 -1.20 -8.52
CA ARG A 70 2.82 -1.89 -9.78
C ARG A 70 3.34 -3.31 -9.52
N LEU A 71 4.14 -3.51 -8.47
CA LEU A 71 4.61 -4.84 -8.07
C LEU A 71 3.44 -5.71 -7.61
N ALA A 72 2.52 -5.17 -6.82
CA ALA A 72 1.31 -5.88 -6.42
C ALA A 72 0.48 -6.34 -7.63
N TRP A 73 0.25 -5.46 -8.60
CA TRP A 73 -0.43 -5.82 -9.84
C TRP A 73 0.28 -6.95 -10.58
N ARG A 74 1.61 -6.89 -10.70
CA ARG A 74 2.39 -7.93 -11.38
C ARG A 74 2.26 -9.29 -10.70
N VAL A 75 2.35 -9.32 -9.37
CA VAL A 75 2.23 -10.54 -8.57
C VAL A 75 0.80 -11.09 -8.61
N LEU A 76 -0.21 -10.23 -8.48
CA LEU A 76 -1.61 -10.66 -8.53
C LEU A 76 -2.04 -11.17 -9.92
N GLN A 77 -1.45 -10.68 -11.00
CA GLN A 77 -1.67 -11.24 -12.34
C GLN A 77 -1.15 -12.67 -12.45
N GLU A 78 -0.06 -12.98 -11.78
CA GLU A 78 0.53 -14.33 -11.77
C GLU A 78 -0.20 -15.28 -10.82
N THR A 79 -0.44 -14.85 -9.59
CA THR A 79 -0.93 -15.69 -8.49
C THR A 79 -2.44 -15.70 -8.33
N GLY A 80 -3.14 -14.85 -9.08
CA GLY A 80 -4.57 -14.61 -8.93
C GLY A 80 -4.89 -13.63 -7.78
N GLY A 81 -6.12 -13.14 -7.75
CA GLY A 81 -6.59 -12.15 -6.77
C GLY A 81 -7.03 -10.83 -7.40
N SER A 82 -6.79 -10.65 -8.71
CA SER A 82 -7.22 -9.47 -9.48
C SER A 82 -8.71 -9.48 -9.90
N SER A 83 -9.47 -10.50 -9.52
CA SER A 83 -10.89 -10.65 -9.93
C SER A 83 -11.84 -9.69 -9.20
N ARG A 84 -11.40 -9.06 -8.11
CA ARG A 84 -12.20 -8.09 -7.38
C ARG A 84 -12.26 -6.76 -8.14
N THR A 85 -13.42 -6.09 -8.07
CA THR A 85 -13.58 -4.79 -8.69
C THR A 85 -12.84 -3.72 -7.88
N HIS A 86 -11.94 -2.97 -8.55
CA HIS A 86 -11.27 -1.84 -7.92
C HIS A 86 -12.27 -0.74 -7.56
N LEU A 87 -12.29 -0.33 -6.31
CA LEU A 87 -13.13 0.73 -5.80
C LEU A 87 -12.36 2.06 -5.83
N SER A 88 -12.82 2.97 -6.67
CA SER A 88 -12.27 4.33 -6.72
C SER A 88 -12.65 5.13 -5.46
N SER A 89 -11.96 6.26 -5.21
CA SER A 89 -12.31 7.18 -4.12
C SER A 89 -13.78 7.61 -4.15
N VAL A 90 -14.34 7.86 -5.34
CA VAL A 90 -15.77 8.18 -5.49
C VAL A 90 -16.64 7.01 -5.01
N GLY A 91 -16.32 5.78 -5.41
CA GLY A 91 -17.02 4.59 -4.97
C GLY A 91 -16.89 4.37 -3.46
N MET A 92 -15.70 4.61 -2.90
CA MET A 92 -15.45 4.56 -1.46
C MET A 92 -16.31 5.57 -0.70
N ASN A 93 -16.35 6.82 -1.16
CA ASN A 93 -17.18 7.87 -0.56
C ASN A 93 -18.69 7.55 -0.62
N MET A 94 -19.15 6.96 -1.73
CA MET A 94 -20.55 6.51 -1.83
C MET A 94 -20.85 5.37 -0.84
N MET A 95 -19.93 4.43 -0.66
CA MET A 95 -20.08 3.34 0.29
C MET A 95 -20.06 3.83 1.73
N ILE A 96 -19.13 4.71 2.09
CA ILE A 96 -19.09 5.35 3.42
C ILE A 96 -20.40 6.11 3.68
N THR A 97 -20.88 6.88 2.71
CA THR A 97 -22.17 7.60 2.85
C THR A 97 -23.32 6.64 3.13
N LYS A 98 -23.40 5.55 2.37
CA LYS A 98 -24.42 4.53 2.58
C LYS A 98 -24.34 3.91 3.99
N ILE A 99 -23.14 3.55 4.43
CA ILE A 99 -22.92 2.97 5.77
C ILE A 99 -23.35 3.94 6.87
N LEU A 100 -22.98 5.23 6.73
CA LEU A 100 -23.36 6.26 7.71
C LEU A 100 -24.87 6.45 7.80
N GLU A 101 -25.60 6.35 6.69
CA GLU A 101 -27.06 6.41 6.70
C GLU A 101 -27.69 5.13 7.28
N GLU A 102 -27.21 3.94 6.91
CA GLU A 102 -27.70 2.66 7.42
C GLU A 102 -27.43 2.48 8.93
N LYS A 103 -26.30 3.00 9.42
CA LYS A 103 -25.88 2.89 10.81
C LYS A 103 -26.22 4.11 11.67
N LYS A 104 -26.98 5.05 11.16
CA LYS A 104 -27.25 6.35 11.78
C LYS A 104 -27.68 6.26 13.24
N GLU A 105 -28.55 5.31 13.57
CA GLU A 105 -29.06 5.12 14.94
C GLU A 105 -28.03 4.53 15.92
N GLU A 106 -26.98 3.88 15.39
CA GLU A 106 -25.91 3.31 16.19
C GLU A 106 -24.79 4.33 16.45
N LEU A 107 -24.72 5.41 15.64
CA LEU A 107 -23.67 6.43 15.73
C LEU A 107 -23.99 7.49 16.79
N LYS A 108 -23.00 7.85 17.58
CA LYS A 108 -23.13 8.84 18.67
C LYS A 108 -22.84 10.28 18.23
N LEU A 109 -21.80 10.47 17.42
CA LEU A 109 -21.33 11.78 16.96
C LEU A 109 -21.51 11.97 15.45
N PHE A 110 -21.18 10.94 14.65
CA PHE A 110 -21.09 11.07 13.21
C PHE A 110 -22.44 11.19 12.52
N HIS A 111 -23.53 10.77 13.17
CA HIS A 111 -24.90 10.91 12.63
C HIS A 111 -25.25 12.37 12.25
N ARG A 112 -24.67 13.37 12.95
CA ARG A 112 -24.91 14.80 12.67
C ARG A 112 -24.13 15.32 11.46
N SER A 113 -23.13 14.59 11.01
CA SER A 113 -22.19 14.99 9.97
C SER A 113 -22.26 14.14 8.71
N ALA A 114 -23.03 13.07 8.71
CA ALA A 114 -23.13 12.06 7.65
C ALA A 114 -23.45 12.65 6.26
N GLY A 115 -24.23 13.73 6.20
CA GLY A 115 -24.60 14.40 4.92
C GLY A 115 -23.59 15.44 4.41
N LYS A 116 -22.46 15.66 5.10
CA LYS A 116 -21.49 16.71 4.73
C LYS A 116 -20.36 16.12 3.89
N THR A 117 -20.20 16.58 2.65
CA THR A 117 -19.17 16.10 1.71
C THR A 117 -17.76 16.15 2.28
N GLY A 118 -17.37 17.22 2.96
CA GLY A 118 -16.06 17.32 3.59
C GLY A 118 -15.83 16.31 4.72
N PHE A 119 -16.87 15.92 5.43
CA PHE A 119 -16.80 14.90 6.47
C PHE A 119 -16.53 13.51 5.87
N ILE A 120 -17.21 13.16 4.76
CA ILE A 120 -17.02 11.89 4.06
C ILE A 120 -15.58 11.74 3.58
N GLY A 121 -15.02 12.78 2.93
CA GLY A 121 -13.62 12.76 2.48
C GLY A 121 -12.62 12.61 3.63
N ASN A 122 -12.85 13.28 4.76
CA ASN A 122 -12.00 13.12 5.95
C ASN A 122 -12.12 11.70 6.54
N MET A 123 -13.32 11.10 6.50
CA MET A 123 -13.52 9.72 6.94
C MET A 123 -12.76 8.75 6.05
N GLU A 124 -12.85 8.90 4.71
CA GLU A 124 -12.07 8.11 3.77
C GLU A 124 -10.57 8.17 4.09
N GLN A 125 -10.02 9.38 4.26
CA GLN A 125 -8.59 9.54 4.58
C GLN A 125 -8.21 8.86 5.91
N MET A 126 -9.04 8.97 6.94
CA MET A 126 -8.80 8.32 8.21
C MET A 126 -8.80 6.79 8.10
N LEU A 127 -9.72 6.21 7.33
CA LEU A 127 -9.78 4.77 7.09
C LEU A 127 -8.57 4.29 6.28
N ILE A 128 -8.12 5.05 5.29
CA ILE A 128 -6.89 4.80 4.55
C ILE A 128 -5.68 4.80 5.48
N GLU A 129 -5.59 5.78 6.39
CA GLU A 129 -4.49 5.81 7.38
C GLU A 129 -4.50 4.60 8.29
N LEU A 130 -5.66 4.16 8.80
CA LEU A 130 -5.75 2.96 9.62
C LEU A 130 -5.21 1.73 8.87
N LYS A 131 -5.58 1.55 7.60
CA LYS A 131 -5.06 0.47 6.75
C LYS A 131 -3.54 0.55 6.58
N ARG A 132 -3.00 1.73 6.28
CA ARG A 132 -1.55 1.96 6.13
C ARG A 132 -0.75 1.63 7.38
N TYR A 133 -1.37 1.82 8.55
CA TYR A 133 -0.78 1.45 9.83
C TYR A 133 -1.11 0.01 10.25
N CYS A 134 -1.71 -0.78 9.36
CA CYS A 134 -2.12 -2.16 9.58
C CYS A 134 -3.08 -2.32 10.78
N ILE A 135 -3.87 -1.29 11.09
CA ILE A 135 -4.85 -1.33 12.18
C ILE A 135 -6.15 -1.92 11.63
N THR A 136 -6.50 -3.12 12.05
CA THR A 136 -7.77 -3.77 11.71
C THR A 136 -8.92 -3.26 12.58
N PRO A 137 -10.20 -3.47 12.19
CA PRO A 137 -11.34 -3.16 13.04
C PRO A 137 -11.27 -3.86 14.41
N GLU A 138 -10.77 -5.10 14.46
CA GLU A 138 -10.61 -5.90 15.68
C GLU A 138 -9.54 -5.31 16.61
N GLU A 139 -8.40 -4.92 16.05
CA GLU A 139 -7.32 -4.26 16.80
C GLU A 139 -7.77 -2.90 17.33
N MET A 140 -8.52 -2.13 16.52
CA MET A 140 -9.10 -0.87 16.94
C MET A 140 -10.03 -1.05 18.13
N LYS A 141 -10.88 -2.07 18.11
CA LYS A 141 -11.76 -2.44 19.23
C LYS A 141 -10.99 -2.78 20.49
N SER A 142 -9.92 -3.55 20.38
CA SER A 142 -9.02 -3.89 21.50
C SER A 142 -8.38 -2.63 22.10
N ILE A 143 -7.82 -1.75 21.26
CA ILE A 143 -7.21 -0.48 21.70
C ILE A 143 -8.23 0.39 22.44
N THR A 144 -9.45 0.49 21.90
CA THR A 144 -10.52 1.29 22.49
C THR A 144 -10.95 0.73 23.86
N SER A 145 -11.09 -0.59 23.98
CA SER A 145 -11.56 -1.24 25.21
C SER A 145 -10.50 -1.32 26.30
N GLU A 146 -9.24 -1.55 25.96
CA GLU A 146 -8.18 -1.84 26.94
C GLU A 146 -7.36 -0.60 27.32
N LYS A 147 -6.92 0.18 26.34
CA LYS A 147 -5.97 1.28 26.56
C LYS A 147 -6.63 2.63 26.84
N LEU A 148 -7.78 2.90 26.24
CA LEU A 148 -8.46 4.19 26.32
C LEU A 148 -9.62 4.21 27.35
N ALA A 149 -9.94 3.07 27.94
CA ALA A 149 -11.04 2.98 28.91
C ALA A 149 -10.84 3.89 30.14
N VAL A 150 -9.60 4.13 30.54
CA VAL A 150 -9.25 4.82 31.79
C VAL A 150 -8.94 6.32 31.59
N GLU A 151 -8.30 6.72 30.48
CA GLU A 151 -7.73 8.06 30.32
C GLU A 151 -8.43 8.95 29.26
N ALA A 152 -9.24 8.36 28.35
CA ALA A 152 -9.88 9.14 27.28
C ALA A 152 -11.12 9.86 27.77
N ASP A 153 -11.34 11.09 27.28
CA ASP A 153 -12.58 11.81 27.47
C ASP A 153 -13.76 11.12 26.74
N GLN A 154 -14.98 11.45 27.11
CA GLN A 154 -16.17 10.83 26.54
C GLN A 154 -16.31 11.12 25.02
N SER A 155 -15.87 12.28 24.57
CA SER A 155 -15.93 12.66 23.15
C SER A 155 -15.01 11.78 22.29
N LEU A 156 -13.82 11.47 22.79
CA LEU A 156 -12.90 10.57 22.11
C LEU A 156 -13.45 9.13 22.06
N LYS A 157 -14.03 8.66 23.17
CA LYS A 157 -14.66 7.33 23.24
C LYS A 157 -15.82 7.21 22.24
N ASP A 158 -16.68 8.22 22.16
CA ASP A 158 -17.80 8.24 21.22
C ASP A 158 -17.32 8.32 19.76
N LYS A 159 -16.26 9.09 19.48
CA LYS A 159 -15.63 9.15 18.15
C LYS A 159 -15.05 7.80 17.70
N LEU A 160 -14.33 7.12 18.60
CA LEU A 160 -13.73 5.82 18.31
C LEU A 160 -14.78 4.74 18.14
N HIS A 161 -15.86 4.77 18.92
CA HIS A 161 -17.01 3.89 18.75
C HIS A 161 -17.63 4.02 17.35
N ASP A 162 -17.88 5.25 16.92
CA ASP A 162 -18.47 5.49 15.59
C ASP A 162 -17.51 5.07 14.47
N LEU A 163 -16.21 5.31 14.64
CA LEU A 163 -15.19 4.91 13.67
C LEU A 163 -15.09 3.38 13.57
N GLU A 164 -15.18 2.65 14.69
CA GLU A 164 -15.20 1.19 14.72
C GLU A 164 -16.40 0.63 13.92
N ILE A 165 -17.60 1.20 14.11
CA ILE A 165 -18.81 0.79 13.38
C ILE A 165 -18.64 1.01 11.88
N VAL A 166 -18.17 2.21 11.49
CA VAL A 166 -18.02 2.56 10.07
C VAL A 166 -16.93 1.69 9.42
N TYR A 167 -15.78 1.51 10.07
CA TYR A 167 -14.68 0.72 9.55
C TYR A 167 -15.05 -0.76 9.41
N GLY A 168 -15.62 -1.37 10.46
CA GLY A 168 -16.06 -2.76 10.41
C GLY A 168 -17.13 -3.01 9.34
N SER A 169 -18.08 -2.08 9.17
CA SER A 169 -19.11 -2.15 8.13
C SER A 169 -18.51 -2.01 6.73
N LEU A 170 -17.50 -1.14 6.57
CA LEU A 170 -16.81 -0.97 5.30
C LEU A 170 -16.06 -2.25 4.90
N GLU A 171 -15.27 -2.83 5.80
CA GLU A 171 -14.55 -4.07 5.53
C GLU A 171 -15.48 -5.22 5.14
N GLN A 172 -16.63 -5.35 5.83
CA GLN A 172 -17.66 -6.32 5.46
C GLN A 172 -18.24 -6.07 4.07
N ALA A 173 -18.49 -4.81 3.71
CA ALA A 173 -19.02 -4.45 2.39
C ALA A 173 -18.01 -4.68 1.26
N LEU A 174 -16.73 -4.51 1.51
CA LEU A 174 -15.63 -4.76 0.56
C LEU A 174 -15.33 -6.25 0.39
N ALA A 175 -15.54 -7.04 1.44
CA ALA A 175 -15.14 -8.45 1.48
C ALA A 175 -15.59 -9.25 0.27
N GLY A 176 -14.65 -9.83 -0.45
CA GLY A 176 -14.89 -10.72 -1.60
C GLY A 176 -15.37 -10.05 -2.89
N LYS A 177 -15.75 -8.77 -2.86
CA LYS A 177 -16.33 -8.06 -4.03
C LYS A 177 -15.44 -6.95 -4.55
N TYR A 178 -14.91 -6.16 -3.65
CA TYR A 178 -14.15 -4.95 -3.96
C TYR A 178 -12.74 -5.01 -3.39
N ILE A 179 -11.87 -4.19 -3.94
CA ILE A 179 -10.50 -3.96 -3.49
C ILE A 179 -10.22 -2.46 -3.57
N ASP A 180 -9.70 -1.87 -2.53
CA ASP A 180 -9.23 -0.50 -2.55
C ASP A 180 -7.70 -0.42 -2.79
N SER A 181 -7.16 0.79 -2.83
CA SER A 181 -5.73 1.02 -3.09
C SER A 181 -4.81 0.38 -2.04
N GLU A 182 -5.23 0.37 -0.79
CA GLU A 182 -4.41 -0.13 0.32
C GLU A 182 -4.47 -1.66 0.43
N ASP A 183 -5.57 -2.28 0.03
CA ASP A 183 -5.71 -3.74 0.00
C ASP A 183 -4.70 -4.42 -0.93
N TYR A 184 -4.22 -3.72 -1.98
CA TYR A 184 -3.22 -4.27 -2.89
C TYR A 184 -1.91 -4.63 -2.20
N LEU A 185 -1.46 -3.84 -1.21
CA LEU A 185 -0.23 -4.13 -0.47
C LEU A 185 -0.42 -5.31 0.48
N THR A 186 -1.54 -5.39 1.16
CA THR A 186 -1.89 -6.55 1.99
C THR A 186 -1.93 -7.83 1.16
N LEU A 187 -2.57 -7.79 -0.01
CA LEU A 187 -2.60 -8.94 -0.93
C LEU A 187 -1.22 -9.27 -1.48
N LEU A 188 -0.41 -8.27 -1.82
CA LEU A 188 0.97 -8.49 -2.23
C LEU A 188 1.73 -9.28 -1.17
N ALA A 189 1.72 -8.84 0.09
CA ALA A 189 2.39 -9.53 1.19
C ALA A 189 1.95 -11.00 1.31
N GLN A 190 0.65 -11.27 1.20
CA GLN A 190 0.10 -12.64 1.24
C GLN A 190 0.50 -13.49 0.03
N LYS A 191 0.75 -12.88 -1.13
CA LYS A 191 1.02 -13.56 -2.40
C LYS A 191 2.50 -13.69 -2.74
N ILE A 192 3.39 -12.93 -2.11
CA ILE A 192 4.84 -13.03 -2.29
C ILE A 192 5.33 -14.50 -2.23
N PRO A 193 4.95 -15.32 -1.23
CA PRO A 193 5.43 -16.70 -1.15
C PRO A 193 4.97 -17.61 -2.31
N GLN A 194 3.93 -17.21 -3.04
CA GLN A 194 3.33 -17.97 -4.14
C GLN A 194 3.84 -17.53 -5.51
N SER A 195 4.56 -16.42 -5.60
CA SER A 195 5.03 -15.85 -6.86
C SER A 195 6.33 -16.49 -7.30
N ALA A 196 6.29 -17.25 -8.41
CA ALA A 196 7.49 -17.79 -9.04
C ALA A 196 8.41 -16.66 -9.56
N TYR A 197 7.82 -15.55 -10.00
CA TYR A 197 8.56 -14.37 -10.45
C TYR A 197 9.45 -13.79 -9.36
N LEU A 198 9.02 -13.84 -8.10
CA LEU A 198 9.76 -13.29 -6.97
C LEU A 198 10.74 -14.27 -6.32
N GLN A 199 10.59 -15.58 -6.52
CA GLN A 199 11.40 -16.60 -5.83
C GLN A 199 12.90 -16.44 -6.06
N ASP A 200 13.30 -16.13 -7.29
CA ASP A 200 14.70 -15.97 -7.67
C ASP A 200 15.07 -14.52 -8.01
N ALA A 201 14.20 -13.57 -7.69
CA ALA A 201 14.41 -12.16 -8.00
C ALA A 201 15.43 -11.52 -7.06
N GLU A 202 16.29 -10.68 -7.62
CA GLU A 202 17.07 -9.70 -6.84
C GLU A 202 16.26 -8.42 -6.71
N VAL A 203 16.08 -7.96 -5.47
CA VAL A 203 15.30 -6.75 -5.18
C VAL A 203 16.22 -5.63 -4.74
N TYR A 204 16.11 -4.49 -5.39
CA TYR A 204 16.79 -3.25 -5.05
C TYR A 204 15.73 -2.22 -4.66
N ILE A 205 15.88 -1.61 -3.49
CA ILE A 205 14.95 -0.60 -2.95
C ILE A 205 15.68 0.73 -2.84
N ASP A 206 15.15 1.78 -3.46
CA ASP A 206 15.78 3.10 -3.45
C ASP A 206 14.76 4.24 -3.48
N GLY A 207 15.16 5.41 -3.00
CA GLY A 207 14.41 6.66 -3.12
C GLY A 207 13.29 6.87 -2.10
N PHE A 208 13.07 5.96 -1.17
CA PHE A 208 12.09 6.14 -0.09
C PHE A 208 12.66 7.01 1.04
N TYR A 209 11.90 7.99 1.49
CA TYR A 209 12.20 8.77 2.70
C TYR A 209 11.73 8.08 3.96
N SER A 210 10.59 7.42 3.88
CA SER A 210 9.98 6.62 4.92
C SER A 210 9.16 5.50 4.26
N LEU A 211 8.97 4.43 4.99
CA LEU A 211 8.06 3.35 4.63
C LEU A 211 6.93 3.33 5.66
N THR A 212 5.72 3.10 5.21
CA THR A 212 4.59 2.85 6.11
C THR A 212 4.73 1.46 6.73
N PRO A 213 4.07 1.16 7.86
CA PRO A 213 4.06 -0.19 8.41
C PRO A 213 3.59 -1.25 7.41
N GLN A 214 2.69 -0.89 6.48
CA GLN A 214 2.20 -1.79 5.45
C GLN A 214 3.23 -2.06 4.33
N GLU A 215 4.18 -1.15 4.12
CA GLU A 215 5.27 -1.29 3.13
C GLU A 215 6.50 -2.02 3.71
N LEU A 216 6.56 -2.18 5.04
CA LEU A 216 7.60 -2.92 5.76
C LEU A 216 7.28 -4.40 5.89
#